data_b5aa40ad14b8ca0a67a977813079f036
#
_entry.id   b5aa40ad14b8ca0a67a977813079f036
#
_cell.length_a   1.000
_cell.length_b   1.000
_cell.length_c   1.000
_cell.angle_alpha   90.00
_cell.angle_beta   90.00
_cell.angle_gamma   90.00
#
_symmetry.space_group_name_H-M   'P 1'
#
loop_
_entity.id
_entity.type
_entity.pdbx_description
1 polymer ?
#
loop_
_entity_poly.entity_id
_entity_poly.type
_entity_poly.pdbx_seq_one_letter_code
_entity_poly.pdbx_strand_id
1 'polypeptide(L)'
;MHVGAIFSGRPSWCAMTMKKTRVAVLISGRGSNMAALIAAAKEPSYPAEIVLVLSNRPQAAGLLHAQAAGIATEIIDHARYGRERECFERDMQQVLEQHRIEFLCLAGFMRLLTPWFVRRWEGRMLNIHPALLPAFKGLDTHQRALDAGVRIHGASVHFVVAEMDSGPIVAQGALAVRDDDSADTLAARVIEIEHRIYPMALALLAAGRVRVAGARCIIEGEDAVRDCLIVPVPGDRCQMSEDRG
;
A
#
# COMPACT_ATOMS: atom_id res chain seq x y z
N MET A 1 -26.43 30.06 -53.93
CA MET A 1 -25.01 29.88 -53.65
C MET A 1 -24.69 30.56 -52.31
N HIS A 2 -24.64 29.80 -51.24
CA HIS A 2 -24.09 30.28 -49.99
C HIS A 2 -23.33 29.13 -49.33
N VAL A 3 -22.02 29.30 -49.31
CA VAL A 3 -21.07 28.32 -48.77
C VAL A 3 -21.00 28.53 -47.28
N GLY A 4 -21.45 27.54 -46.51
CA GLY A 4 -21.33 27.50 -45.05
C GLY A 4 -19.93 27.16 -44.59
N ALA A 5 -19.31 28.03 -43.82
CA ALA A 5 -18.02 27.82 -43.18
C ALA A 5 -18.14 26.82 -42.08
N ILE A 6 -17.37 25.72 -42.18
CA ILE A 6 -17.25 24.70 -41.14
C ILE A 6 -16.24 25.22 -40.11
N PHE A 7 -16.72 25.60 -38.92
CA PHE A 7 -15.88 25.89 -37.76
C PHE A 7 -15.34 24.57 -37.18
N SER A 8 -14.14 24.20 -37.56
CA SER A 8 -13.36 23.13 -36.89
C SER A 8 -12.55 23.76 -35.75
N GLY A 9 -13.22 24.08 -34.67
CA GLY A 9 -12.59 24.46 -33.41
C GLY A 9 -12.49 23.24 -32.50
N ARG A 10 -11.39 22.52 -32.51
CA ARG A 10 -11.07 21.63 -31.40
C ARG A 10 -10.81 22.52 -30.17
N PRO A 11 -11.55 22.34 -29.06
CA PRO A 11 -11.22 23.04 -27.83
C PRO A 11 -9.83 22.54 -27.38
N SER A 12 -8.87 23.45 -27.34
CA SER A 12 -7.57 23.26 -26.70
C SER A 12 -7.81 23.07 -25.20
N TRP A 13 -8.03 21.85 -24.78
CA TRP A 13 -7.88 21.48 -23.37
C TRP A 13 -6.39 21.58 -23.08
N CYS A 14 -5.98 22.75 -22.64
CA CYS A 14 -4.69 22.96 -22.00
C CYS A 14 -4.60 21.88 -20.91
N ALA A 15 -3.68 20.93 -21.08
CA ALA A 15 -3.37 19.94 -20.08
C ALA A 15 -2.88 20.70 -18.84
N MET A 16 -3.80 21.04 -17.95
CA MET A 16 -3.44 21.45 -16.59
C MET A 16 -2.69 20.27 -16.01
N THR A 17 -1.38 20.38 -15.93
CA THR A 17 -0.55 19.44 -15.17
C THR A 17 -1.06 19.48 -13.73
N MET A 18 -1.91 18.53 -13.37
CA MET A 18 -2.37 18.39 -12.00
C MET A 18 -1.13 18.22 -11.12
N LYS A 19 -0.96 19.13 -10.15
CA LYS A 19 0.13 19.03 -9.17
C LYS A 19 0.02 17.67 -8.49
N LYS A 20 1.03 16.81 -8.70
CA LYS A 20 1.09 15.51 -8.03
C LYS A 20 1.31 15.70 -6.53
N THR A 21 0.65 14.87 -5.73
CA THR A 21 0.82 14.83 -4.27
C THR A 21 2.20 14.27 -3.92
N ARG A 22 2.94 14.96 -3.07
CA ARG A 22 4.31 14.61 -2.67
C ARG A 22 4.31 13.56 -1.56
N VAL A 23 4.89 12.40 -1.83
CA VAL A 23 4.87 11.24 -0.94
C VAL A 23 6.27 10.85 -0.51
N ALA A 24 6.43 10.53 0.77
CA ALA A 24 7.60 9.80 1.26
C ALA A 24 7.23 8.35 1.59
N VAL A 25 8.18 7.44 1.30
CA VAL A 25 8.05 6.03 1.67
C VAL A 25 9.04 5.70 2.77
N LEU A 26 8.53 5.19 3.91
CA LEU A 26 9.35 4.75 5.04
C LEU A 26 9.61 3.25 4.93
N ILE A 27 10.89 2.85 5.02
CA ILE A 27 11.31 1.45 4.88
C ILE A 27 12.27 1.03 6.00
N SER A 28 12.39 -0.28 6.26
CA SER A 28 13.42 -0.86 7.14
C SER A 28 14.24 -1.97 6.47
N GLY A 29 13.90 -2.40 5.25
CA GLY A 29 14.46 -3.60 4.64
C GLY A 29 14.49 -3.58 3.11
N ARG A 30 14.03 -4.68 2.49
CA ARG A 30 14.12 -4.94 1.04
C ARG A 30 13.44 -3.90 0.16
N GLY A 31 12.30 -3.34 0.58
CA GLY A 31 11.59 -2.28 -0.14
C GLY A 31 10.81 -2.75 -1.36
N SER A 32 10.31 -3.98 -1.40
CA SER A 32 9.51 -4.49 -2.54
C SER A 32 8.24 -3.67 -2.78
N ASN A 33 7.48 -3.39 -1.72
CA ASN A 33 6.30 -2.52 -1.79
C ASN A 33 6.66 -1.08 -2.20
N MET A 34 7.78 -0.55 -1.70
CA MET A 34 8.31 0.75 -2.14
C MET A 34 8.59 0.74 -3.65
N ALA A 35 9.21 -0.32 -4.17
CA ALA A 35 9.48 -0.44 -5.61
C ALA A 35 8.18 -0.44 -6.44
N ALA A 36 7.12 -1.11 -5.97
CA ALA A 36 5.81 -1.09 -6.61
C ALA A 36 5.20 0.32 -6.62
N LEU A 37 5.30 1.07 -5.51
CA LEU A 37 4.85 2.47 -5.43
C LEU A 37 5.64 3.37 -6.39
N ILE A 38 6.96 3.22 -6.45
CA ILE A 38 7.83 3.97 -7.38
C ILE A 38 7.47 3.67 -8.84
N ALA A 39 7.24 2.39 -9.16
CA ALA A 39 6.87 1.99 -10.51
C ALA A 39 5.53 2.61 -10.95
N ALA A 40 4.52 2.57 -10.08
CA ALA A 40 3.23 3.19 -10.35
C ALA A 40 3.31 4.72 -10.51
N ALA A 41 4.12 5.38 -9.67
CA ALA A 41 4.28 6.84 -9.70
C ALA A 41 4.99 7.37 -10.96
N LYS A 42 5.63 6.49 -11.76
CA LYS A 42 6.21 6.86 -13.06
C LYS A 42 5.16 7.14 -14.13
N GLU A 43 3.95 6.58 -13.97
CA GLU A 43 2.87 6.84 -14.91
C GLU A 43 2.45 8.32 -14.86
N PRO A 44 2.36 8.99 -16.02
CA PRO A 44 2.01 10.41 -16.07
C PRO A 44 0.68 10.75 -15.39
N SER A 45 -0.31 9.85 -15.51
CA SER A 45 -1.65 10.00 -14.96
C SER A 45 -1.75 9.67 -13.45
N TYR A 46 -0.70 9.12 -12.85
CA TYR A 46 -0.72 8.76 -11.43
C TYR A 46 -0.69 10.03 -10.57
N PRO A 47 -1.61 10.19 -9.60
CA PRO A 47 -1.84 11.47 -8.91
C PRO A 47 -0.80 11.80 -7.83
N ALA A 48 0.16 10.91 -7.58
CA ALA A 48 1.22 11.10 -6.59
C ALA A 48 2.61 10.98 -7.21
N GLU A 49 3.59 11.61 -6.57
CA GLU A 49 5.03 11.45 -6.86
C GLU A 49 5.78 10.97 -5.60
N ILE A 50 6.62 9.96 -5.75
CA ILE A 50 7.50 9.53 -4.66
C ILE A 50 8.75 10.41 -4.71
N VAL A 51 8.88 11.31 -3.74
CA VAL A 51 9.97 12.29 -3.72
C VAL A 51 11.06 11.95 -2.72
N LEU A 52 10.75 11.07 -1.77
CA LEU A 52 11.69 10.68 -0.72
C LEU A 52 11.48 9.22 -0.32
N VAL A 53 12.57 8.50 -0.11
CA VAL A 53 12.59 7.24 0.63
C VAL A 53 13.43 7.43 1.89
N LEU A 54 12.83 7.22 3.05
CA LEU A 54 13.51 7.34 4.33
C LEU A 54 13.63 5.97 4.98
N SER A 55 14.84 5.62 5.42
CA SER A 55 15.07 4.38 6.15
C SER A 55 15.53 4.65 7.58
N ASN A 56 15.03 3.84 8.52
CA ASN A 56 15.54 3.79 9.88
C ASN A 56 16.73 2.85 10.05
N ARG A 57 17.20 2.22 8.96
CA ARG A 57 18.36 1.30 8.95
C ARG A 57 19.30 1.66 7.80
N PRO A 58 20.58 1.94 8.09
CA PRO A 58 21.56 2.28 7.04
C PRO A 58 21.74 1.18 5.97
N GLN A 59 21.56 -0.10 6.37
CA GLN A 59 21.78 -1.26 5.50
C GLN A 59 20.50 -1.72 4.76
N ALA A 60 19.43 -0.94 4.77
CA ALA A 60 18.20 -1.30 4.07
C ALA A 60 18.45 -1.37 2.55
N ALA A 61 18.33 -2.57 1.97
CA ALA A 61 18.58 -2.78 0.53
C ALA A 61 17.65 -1.93 -0.36
N GLY A 62 16.47 -1.57 0.13
CA GLY A 62 15.53 -0.69 -0.58
C GLY A 62 16.12 0.69 -0.91
N LEU A 63 17.10 1.19 -0.14
CA LEU A 63 17.75 2.47 -0.43
C LEU A 63 18.45 2.45 -1.81
N LEU A 64 19.10 1.36 -2.17
CA LEU A 64 19.76 1.21 -3.49
C LEU A 64 18.73 1.23 -4.62
N HIS A 65 17.56 0.61 -4.42
CA HIS A 65 16.48 0.64 -5.40
C HIS A 65 15.92 2.05 -5.60
N ALA A 66 15.75 2.82 -4.51
CA ALA A 66 15.29 4.20 -4.58
C ALA A 66 16.31 5.10 -5.31
N GLN A 67 17.60 4.99 -4.99
CA GLN A 67 18.68 5.72 -5.64
C GLN A 67 18.76 5.40 -7.15
N ALA A 68 18.67 4.12 -7.52
CA ALA A 68 18.64 3.70 -8.92
C ALA A 68 17.42 4.25 -9.68
N ALA A 69 16.33 4.53 -8.97
CA ALA A 69 15.14 5.18 -9.54
C ALA A 69 15.22 6.72 -9.55
N GLY A 70 16.31 7.32 -9.09
CA GLY A 70 16.51 8.77 -9.01
C GLY A 70 15.73 9.45 -7.88
N ILE A 71 15.25 8.68 -6.88
CA ILE A 71 14.53 9.20 -5.73
C ILE A 71 15.51 9.60 -4.62
N ALA A 72 15.29 10.76 -4.00
CA ALA A 72 16.08 11.17 -2.83
C ALA A 72 15.96 10.14 -1.69
N THR A 73 17.08 9.88 -1.02
CA THR A 73 17.12 8.93 0.10
C THR A 73 17.69 9.58 1.33
N GLU A 74 17.06 9.32 2.47
CA GLU A 74 17.52 9.77 3.79
C GLU A 74 17.61 8.59 4.75
N ILE A 75 18.58 8.66 5.65
CA ILE A 75 18.81 7.63 6.66
C ILE A 75 18.83 8.29 8.03
N ILE A 76 17.88 7.87 8.87
CA ILE A 76 17.86 8.26 10.29
C ILE A 76 17.98 6.97 11.09
N ASP A 77 19.21 6.64 11.49
CA ASP A 77 19.48 5.39 12.19
C ASP A 77 18.89 5.41 13.60
N HIS A 78 17.82 4.63 13.77
CA HIS A 78 17.10 4.54 15.04
C HIS A 78 17.97 4.03 16.21
N ALA A 79 19.06 3.28 15.92
CA ALA A 79 19.95 2.77 16.95
C ALA A 79 20.65 3.90 17.75
N ARG A 80 20.83 5.07 17.12
CA ARG A 80 21.45 6.24 17.75
C ARG A 80 20.60 6.88 18.85
N TYR A 81 19.30 6.61 18.88
CA TYR A 81 18.34 7.23 19.80
C TYR A 81 17.96 6.30 20.96
N GLY A 82 18.41 5.06 20.97
CA GLY A 82 18.11 4.12 22.05
C GLY A 82 16.61 4.02 22.34
N ARG A 83 16.18 4.48 23.51
CA ARG A 83 14.77 4.52 23.93
C ARG A 83 14.03 5.80 23.57
N GLU A 84 14.73 6.83 23.12
CA GLU A 84 14.21 8.17 22.82
C GLU A 84 13.48 8.20 21.45
N ARG A 85 12.34 7.49 21.37
CA ARG A 85 11.60 7.36 20.11
C ARG A 85 11.12 8.70 19.56
N GLU A 86 10.68 9.61 20.42
CA GLU A 86 10.24 10.94 19.97
C GLU A 86 11.38 11.77 19.40
N CYS A 87 12.60 11.67 19.90
CA CYS A 87 13.75 12.37 19.31
C CYS A 87 14.01 11.87 17.88
N PHE A 88 14.00 10.55 17.69
CA PHE A 88 14.09 9.93 16.36
C PHE A 88 12.98 10.43 15.41
N GLU A 89 11.74 10.49 15.88
CA GLU A 89 10.59 10.93 15.09
C GLU A 89 10.61 12.44 14.81
N ARG A 90 11.18 13.26 15.69
CA ARG A 90 11.38 14.70 15.44
C ARG A 90 12.37 14.93 14.30
N ASP A 91 13.45 14.18 14.27
CA ASP A 91 14.41 14.26 13.16
C ASP A 91 13.79 13.76 11.86
N MET A 92 13.00 12.68 11.90
CA MET A 92 12.20 12.27 10.72
C MET A 92 11.27 13.39 10.27
N GLN A 93 10.56 14.01 11.20
CA GLN A 93 9.61 15.10 10.88
C GLN A 93 10.30 16.27 10.21
N GLN A 94 11.48 16.67 10.69
CA GLN A 94 12.25 17.75 10.10
C GLN A 94 12.62 17.45 8.64
N VAL A 95 13.07 16.23 8.35
CA VAL A 95 13.37 15.79 6.98
C VAL A 95 12.12 15.79 6.10
N LEU A 96 11.01 15.27 6.60
CA LEU A 96 9.73 15.23 5.87
C LEU A 96 9.23 16.65 5.53
N GLU A 97 9.38 17.61 6.44
CA GLU A 97 9.04 19.02 6.21
C GLU A 97 9.95 19.68 5.16
N GLN A 98 11.26 19.44 5.23
CA GLN A 98 12.22 19.93 4.22
C GLN A 98 11.86 19.48 2.81
N HIS A 99 11.40 18.23 2.67
CA HIS A 99 10.94 17.65 1.41
C HIS A 99 9.48 17.99 1.07
N ARG A 100 8.78 18.76 1.91
CA ARG A 100 7.37 19.17 1.73
C ARG A 100 6.47 17.97 1.47
N ILE A 101 6.60 16.93 2.30
CA ILE A 101 5.82 15.70 2.16
C ILE A 101 4.38 15.96 2.58
N GLU A 102 3.44 15.48 1.75
CA GLU A 102 2.00 15.60 1.96
C GLU A 102 1.40 14.29 2.50
N PHE A 103 1.89 13.13 2.03
CA PHE A 103 1.47 11.80 2.51
C PHE A 103 2.67 10.90 2.82
N LEU A 104 2.46 9.94 3.73
CA LEU A 104 3.42 8.89 4.08
C LEU A 104 2.90 7.51 3.70
N CYS A 105 3.80 6.65 3.20
CA CYS A 105 3.58 5.24 3.00
C CYS A 105 4.58 4.42 3.82
N LEU A 106 4.09 3.57 4.73
CA LEU A 106 4.93 2.63 5.47
C LEU A 106 5.04 1.33 4.66
N ALA A 107 6.22 1.05 4.11
CA ALA A 107 6.48 -0.13 3.26
C ALA A 107 7.48 -1.06 3.95
N GLY A 108 7.00 -1.81 4.92
CA GLY A 108 7.85 -2.65 5.77
C GLY A 108 8.72 -1.83 6.72
N PHE A 109 8.15 -0.78 7.29
CA PHE A 109 8.79 0.04 8.33
C PHE A 109 8.59 -0.60 9.70
N MET A 110 9.65 -1.21 10.23
CA MET A 110 9.62 -2.06 11.42
C MET A 110 9.87 -1.27 12.72
N ARG A 111 9.12 -0.18 12.91
CA ARG A 111 9.14 0.62 14.15
C ARG A 111 7.73 1.01 14.54
N LEU A 112 7.41 0.85 15.81
CA LEU A 112 6.18 1.41 16.39
C LEU A 112 6.36 2.91 16.52
N LEU A 113 5.49 3.66 15.89
CA LEU A 113 5.46 5.13 15.96
C LEU A 113 4.77 5.58 17.24
N THR A 114 5.24 6.71 17.78
CA THR A 114 4.62 7.28 18.99
C THR A 114 3.28 7.94 18.64
N PRO A 115 2.38 8.10 19.61
CA PRO A 115 1.14 8.85 19.41
C PRO A 115 1.37 10.30 18.95
N TRP A 116 2.51 10.90 19.27
CA TRP A 116 2.88 12.23 18.80
C TRP A 116 3.03 12.25 17.27
N PHE A 117 3.80 11.33 16.71
CA PHE A 117 4.03 11.27 15.27
C PHE A 117 2.76 10.85 14.51
N VAL A 118 2.03 9.85 15.03
CA VAL A 118 0.78 9.36 14.43
C VAL A 118 -0.26 10.49 14.33
N ARG A 119 -0.49 11.25 15.40
CA ARG A 119 -1.43 12.39 15.38
C ARG A 119 -1.04 13.46 14.36
N ARG A 120 0.26 13.71 14.19
CA ARG A 120 0.75 14.70 13.21
C ARG A 120 0.46 14.30 11.76
N TRP A 121 0.39 13.01 11.51
CA TRP A 121 0.13 12.43 10.18
C TRP A 121 -1.25 11.78 10.07
N GLU A 122 -2.17 12.08 10.98
CA GLU A 122 -3.53 11.55 10.95
C GLU A 122 -4.22 11.83 9.61
N GLY A 123 -4.84 10.81 9.03
CA GLY A 123 -5.47 10.87 7.72
C GLY A 123 -4.50 11.01 6.53
N ARG A 124 -3.19 10.99 6.77
CA ARG A 124 -2.15 11.19 5.73
C ARG A 124 -1.05 10.13 5.74
N MET A 125 -1.24 9.03 6.47
CA MET A 125 -0.24 7.96 6.57
C MET A 125 -0.91 6.61 6.35
N LEU A 126 -0.44 5.88 5.33
CA LEU A 126 -0.89 4.53 4.99
C LEU A 126 0.15 3.49 5.41
N ASN A 127 -0.33 2.31 5.78
CA ASN A 127 0.48 1.12 5.96
C ASN A 127 -0.08 -0.03 5.13
N ILE A 128 0.80 -0.90 4.65
CA ILE A 128 0.46 -2.20 4.08
C ILE A 128 0.73 -3.29 5.10
N HIS A 129 -0.28 -4.10 5.39
CA HIS A 129 -0.21 -5.20 6.35
C HIS A 129 -0.53 -6.53 5.66
N PRO A 130 0.32 -7.57 5.81
CA PRO A 130 0.17 -8.83 5.09
C PRO A 130 -0.86 -9.76 5.73
N ALA A 131 -2.08 -9.26 5.98
CA ALA A 131 -3.23 -10.02 6.42
C ALA A 131 -4.54 -9.30 6.06
N LEU A 132 -5.65 -10.03 6.11
CA LEU A 132 -7.00 -9.47 5.98
C LEU A 132 -7.43 -8.90 7.35
N LEU A 133 -7.10 -7.66 7.62
CA LEU A 133 -7.50 -6.98 8.85
C LEU A 133 -9.03 -7.01 9.04
N PRO A 134 -9.54 -7.16 10.26
CA PRO A 134 -8.85 -7.09 11.55
C PRO A 134 -8.19 -8.41 12.01
N ALA A 135 -8.18 -9.46 11.18
CA ALA A 135 -7.53 -10.72 11.52
C ALA A 135 -5.99 -10.59 11.44
N PHE A 136 -5.30 -11.37 12.27
CA PHE A 136 -3.83 -11.51 12.25
C PHE A 136 -3.03 -10.19 12.33
N LYS A 137 -3.45 -9.26 13.20
CA LYS A 137 -2.65 -8.05 13.51
C LYS A 137 -1.25 -8.44 14.01
N GLY A 138 -0.25 -7.59 13.76
CA GLY A 138 1.13 -7.78 14.22
C GLY A 138 1.97 -8.65 13.31
N LEU A 139 2.90 -9.40 13.86
CA LEU A 139 3.90 -10.18 13.13
C LEU A 139 3.44 -11.59 12.82
N ASP A 140 4.23 -12.30 11.98
CA ASP A 140 4.10 -13.73 11.63
C ASP A 140 2.72 -14.10 11.06
N THR A 141 2.12 -13.19 10.30
CA THR A 141 0.75 -13.27 9.81
C THR A 141 0.49 -14.52 8.96
N HIS A 142 1.45 -14.90 8.10
CA HIS A 142 1.31 -16.06 7.21
C HIS A 142 1.31 -17.36 7.99
N GLN A 143 2.26 -17.55 8.91
CA GLN A 143 2.30 -18.74 9.74
C GLN A 143 1.04 -18.85 10.60
N ARG A 144 0.63 -17.76 11.23
CA ARG A 144 -0.59 -17.72 12.05
C ARG A 144 -1.86 -18.01 11.24
N ALA A 145 -1.91 -17.59 9.99
CA ALA A 145 -3.02 -17.90 9.09
C ALA A 145 -3.07 -19.41 8.75
N LEU A 146 -1.90 -20.02 8.49
CA LEU A 146 -1.78 -21.46 8.26
C LEU A 146 -2.18 -22.27 9.52
N ASP A 147 -1.66 -21.87 10.68
CA ASP A 147 -1.96 -22.52 11.97
C ASP A 147 -3.46 -22.44 12.33
N ALA A 148 -4.11 -21.33 11.95
CA ALA A 148 -5.56 -21.14 12.14
C ALA A 148 -6.40 -21.90 11.11
N GLY A 149 -5.81 -22.52 10.09
CA GLY A 149 -6.51 -23.29 9.07
C GLY A 149 -7.45 -22.46 8.18
N VAL A 150 -7.18 -21.16 8.01
CA VAL A 150 -8.02 -20.32 7.15
C VAL A 150 -7.87 -20.72 5.69
N ARG A 151 -8.94 -20.64 4.92
CA ARG A 151 -8.94 -20.92 3.47
C ARG A 151 -8.68 -19.70 2.60
N ILE A 152 -8.79 -18.50 3.18
CA ILE A 152 -8.57 -17.21 2.49
C ILE A 152 -7.63 -16.38 3.34
N HIS A 153 -6.60 -15.83 2.70
CA HIS A 153 -5.64 -14.90 3.30
C HIS A 153 -5.36 -13.76 2.33
N GLY A 154 -4.55 -12.77 2.72
CA GLY A 154 -4.27 -11.64 1.82
C GLY A 154 -3.55 -10.50 2.50
N ALA A 155 -3.83 -9.27 2.03
CA ALA A 155 -3.24 -8.05 2.55
C ALA A 155 -4.26 -6.93 2.67
N SER A 156 -3.95 -5.95 3.53
CA SER A 156 -4.78 -4.76 3.77
C SER A 156 -3.92 -3.50 3.71
N VAL A 157 -4.41 -2.49 3.00
CA VAL A 157 -3.90 -1.11 3.10
C VAL A 157 -4.84 -0.33 4.00
N HIS A 158 -4.30 0.29 5.05
CA HIS A 158 -5.08 1.00 6.04
C HIS A 158 -4.39 2.30 6.47
N PHE A 159 -5.16 3.23 7.02
CA PHE A 159 -4.58 4.39 7.70
C PHE A 159 -3.89 3.96 8.99
N VAL A 160 -2.77 4.62 9.30
CA VAL A 160 -2.07 4.38 10.55
C VAL A 160 -2.73 5.20 11.66
N VAL A 161 -3.07 4.52 12.75
CA VAL A 161 -3.58 5.09 13.99
C VAL A 161 -2.71 4.65 15.17
N ALA A 162 -2.93 5.20 16.35
CA ALA A 162 -2.11 4.91 17.53
C ALA A 162 -2.16 3.43 17.96
N GLU A 163 -3.30 2.77 17.75
CA GLU A 163 -3.43 1.33 17.95
C GLU A 163 -2.92 0.57 16.72
N MET A 164 -2.03 -0.39 16.95
CA MET A 164 -1.38 -1.16 15.89
C MET A 164 -2.41 -1.90 15.02
N ASP A 165 -2.27 -1.75 13.70
CA ASP A 165 -3.07 -2.41 12.66
C ASP A 165 -4.60 -2.28 12.87
N SER A 166 -5.06 -1.12 13.37
CA SER A 166 -6.47 -0.89 13.75
C SER A 166 -7.13 0.26 13.00
N GLY A 167 -6.41 0.95 12.13
CA GLY A 167 -6.94 2.09 11.39
C GLY A 167 -7.90 1.70 10.27
N PRO A 168 -8.67 2.68 9.76
CA PRO A 168 -9.62 2.47 8.69
C PRO A 168 -8.97 1.88 7.44
N ILE A 169 -9.59 0.83 6.89
CA ILE A 169 -9.09 0.07 5.75
C ILE A 169 -9.48 0.78 4.45
N VAL A 170 -8.49 1.04 3.59
CA VAL A 170 -8.67 1.66 2.27
C VAL A 170 -8.88 0.59 1.19
N ALA A 171 -8.08 -0.48 1.24
CA ALA A 171 -8.13 -1.55 0.25
C ALA A 171 -7.73 -2.88 0.87
N GLN A 172 -8.33 -3.95 0.38
CA GLN A 172 -7.95 -5.32 0.70
C GLN A 172 -7.85 -6.15 -0.57
N GLY A 173 -6.92 -7.09 -0.57
CA GLY A 173 -6.82 -8.11 -1.61
C GLY A 173 -6.69 -9.48 -0.95
N ALA A 174 -7.37 -10.48 -1.53
CA ALA A 174 -7.45 -11.81 -0.97
C ALA A 174 -7.02 -12.88 -1.97
N LEU A 175 -6.52 -14.01 -1.46
CA LEU A 175 -6.21 -15.20 -2.22
C LEU A 175 -6.59 -16.47 -1.44
N ALA A 176 -6.75 -17.57 -2.18
CA ALA A 176 -6.94 -18.89 -1.56
C ALA A 176 -5.63 -19.38 -0.94
N VAL A 177 -5.71 -19.89 0.30
CA VAL A 177 -4.62 -20.66 0.91
C VAL A 177 -4.67 -22.07 0.34
N ARG A 178 -3.52 -22.57 -0.12
CA ARG A 178 -3.38 -23.92 -0.68
C ARG A 178 -3.00 -24.91 0.42
N ASP A 179 -3.34 -26.17 0.22
CA ASP A 179 -3.05 -27.21 1.20
C ASP A 179 -1.54 -27.48 1.35
N ASP A 180 -0.74 -27.13 0.33
CA ASP A 180 0.70 -27.27 0.28
C ASP A 180 1.46 -25.96 0.58
N ASP A 181 0.77 -24.87 0.95
CA ASP A 181 1.45 -23.63 1.29
C ASP A 181 2.28 -23.75 2.58
N SER A 182 3.52 -23.30 2.49
CA SER A 182 4.33 -22.90 3.66
C SER A 182 4.13 -21.39 3.92
N ALA A 183 4.61 -20.91 5.05
CA ALA A 183 4.61 -19.46 5.33
C ALA A 183 5.33 -18.65 4.22
N ASP A 184 6.43 -19.19 3.68
CA ASP A 184 7.21 -18.52 2.63
C ASP A 184 6.48 -18.52 1.28
N THR A 185 5.85 -19.62 0.87
CA THR A 185 5.08 -19.69 -0.39
C THR A 185 3.84 -18.82 -0.32
N LEU A 186 3.15 -18.82 0.81
CA LEU A 186 2.01 -17.95 1.04
C LEU A 186 2.44 -16.46 1.03
N ALA A 187 3.54 -16.11 1.70
CA ALA A 187 4.10 -14.76 1.69
C ALA A 187 4.45 -14.27 0.28
N ALA A 188 5.09 -15.13 -0.55
CA ALA A 188 5.43 -14.80 -1.93
C ALA A 188 4.20 -14.48 -2.78
N ARG A 189 3.08 -15.16 -2.55
CA ARG A 189 1.82 -14.91 -3.24
C ARG A 189 1.07 -13.69 -2.71
N VAL A 190 1.12 -13.45 -1.40
CA VAL A 190 0.51 -12.27 -0.79
C VAL A 190 1.21 -10.99 -1.23
N ILE A 191 2.54 -11.00 -1.38
CA ILE A 191 3.28 -9.82 -1.82
C ILE A 191 2.88 -9.36 -3.24
N GLU A 192 2.47 -10.27 -4.12
CA GLU A 192 1.93 -9.92 -5.45
C GLU A 192 0.62 -9.12 -5.34
N ILE A 193 -0.21 -9.45 -4.35
CA ILE A 193 -1.42 -8.68 -4.04
C ILE A 193 -1.06 -7.32 -3.46
N GLU A 194 -0.12 -7.27 -2.52
CA GLU A 194 0.36 -6.02 -1.93
C GLU A 194 0.83 -5.03 -3.01
N HIS A 195 1.61 -5.50 -3.97
CA HIS A 195 2.13 -4.68 -5.08
C HIS A 195 1.03 -4.12 -5.98
N ARG A 196 -0.18 -4.67 -5.95
CA ARG A 196 -1.35 -4.17 -6.70
C ARG A 196 -2.19 -3.22 -5.86
N ILE A 197 -2.53 -3.61 -4.64
CA ILE A 197 -3.46 -2.83 -3.82
C ILE A 197 -2.81 -1.59 -3.19
N TYR A 198 -1.50 -1.60 -2.93
CA TYR A 198 -0.85 -0.46 -2.29
C TYR A 198 -0.75 0.75 -3.23
N PRO A 199 -0.27 0.62 -4.47
CA PRO A 199 -0.33 1.74 -5.42
C PRO A 199 -1.75 2.22 -5.71
N MET A 200 -2.73 1.30 -5.80
CA MET A 200 -4.14 1.66 -5.98
C MET A 200 -4.67 2.50 -4.82
N ALA A 201 -4.42 2.08 -3.57
CA ALA A 201 -4.85 2.81 -2.39
C ALA A 201 -4.21 4.20 -2.30
N LEU A 202 -2.92 4.32 -2.61
CA LEU A 202 -2.23 5.62 -2.65
C LEU A 202 -2.81 6.52 -3.74
N ALA A 203 -3.13 5.98 -4.92
CA ALA A 203 -3.76 6.75 -5.99
C ALA A 203 -5.12 7.29 -5.59
N LEU A 204 -5.97 6.46 -4.96
CA LEU A 204 -7.27 6.87 -4.44
C LEU A 204 -7.15 8.01 -3.42
N LEU A 205 -6.21 7.87 -2.47
CA LEU A 205 -5.96 8.89 -1.46
C LEU A 205 -5.45 10.19 -2.07
N ALA A 206 -4.45 10.12 -2.95
CA ALA A 206 -3.86 11.30 -3.60
C ALA A 206 -4.84 12.01 -4.54
N ALA A 207 -5.80 11.28 -5.12
CA ALA A 207 -6.89 11.85 -5.92
C ALA A 207 -8.04 12.44 -5.08
N GLY A 208 -7.94 12.41 -3.74
CA GLY A 208 -8.98 12.90 -2.84
C GLY A 208 -10.26 12.05 -2.80
N ARG A 209 -10.20 10.80 -3.31
CA ARG A 209 -11.35 9.89 -3.41
C ARG A 209 -11.59 9.04 -2.16
N VAL A 210 -10.79 9.20 -1.10
CA VAL A 210 -10.91 8.48 0.15
C VAL A 210 -11.35 9.42 1.26
N ARG A 211 -12.49 9.14 1.88
CA ARG A 211 -13.00 9.87 3.05
C ARG A 211 -13.14 8.92 4.23
N VAL A 212 -12.53 9.26 5.35
CA VAL A 212 -12.68 8.51 6.60
C VAL A 212 -14.01 8.92 7.28
N ALA A 213 -14.83 7.93 7.64
CA ALA A 213 -16.07 8.10 8.36
C ALA A 213 -16.11 7.13 9.56
N GLY A 214 -15.68 7.61 10.73
CA GLY A 214 -15.47 6.76 11.91
C GLY A 214 -14.39 5.71 11.65
N ALA A 215 -14.72 4.44 11.83
CA ALA A 215 -13.80 3.32 11.60
C ALA A 215 -13.73 2.83 10.13
N ARG A 216 -14.40 3.51 9.20
CA ARG A 216 -14.53 3.07 7.80
C ARG A 216 -13.99 4.10 6.82
N CYS A 217 -13.49 3.62 5.68
CA CYS A 217 -13.25 4.46 4.50
C CYS A 217 -14.47 4.40 3.58
N ILE A 218 -14.80 5.54 3.00
CA ILE A 218 -15.76 5.66 1.90
C ILE A 218 -14.94 6.03 0.68
N ILE A 219 -15.07 5.24 -0.38
CA ILE A 219 -14.35 5.43 -1.64
C ILE A 219 -15.34 6.05 -2.65
N GLU A 220 -15.02 7.24 -3.15
CA GLU A 220 -15.85 7.90 -4.15
C GLU A 220 -15.63 7.30 -5.54
N GLY A 221 -16.72 7.04 -6.25
CA GLY A 221 -16.70 6.45 -7.60
C GLY A 221 -16.23 5.00 -7.63
N GLU A 222 -16.43 4.25 -6.53
CA GLU A 222 -16.27 2.80 -6.51
C GLU A 222 -17.50 2.14 -7.13
N ASP A 223 -17.26 1.25 -8.11
CA ASP A 223 -18.31 0.37 -8.61
C ASP A 223 -18.49 -0.80 -7.63
N ALA A 224 -19.74 -1.19 -7.38
CA ALA A 224 -20.03 -2.32 -6.51
C ALA A 224 -19.42 -3.59 -7.08
N VAL A 225 -18.52 -4.23 -6.32
CA VAL A 225 -17.97 -5.55 -6.67
C VAL A 225 -19.12 -6.56 -6.61
N ARG A 226 -19.38 -7.24 -7.72
CA ARG A 226 -20.45 -8.23 -7.83
C ARG A 226 -19.97 -9.67 -7.67
N ASP A 227 -18.65 -9.87 -7.71
CA ASP A 227 -18.04 -11.19 -7.66
C ASP A 227 -17.70 -11.58 -6.21
N CYS A 228 -17.86 -12.85 -5.90
CA CYS A 228 -17.45 -13.42 -4.63
C CYS A 228 -16.25 -14.37 -4.83
N LEU A 229 -15.37 -14.43 -3.81
CA LEU A 229 -14.32 -15.45 -3.73
C LEU A 229 -14.83 -16.60 -2.88
N ILE A 230 -15.01 -17.79 -3.49
CA ILE A 230 -15.42 -19.01 -2.82
C ILE A 230 -14.26 -20.00 -2.82
N VAL A 231 -13.91 -20.53 -1.64
CA VAL A 231 -12.81 -21.50 -1.47
C VAL A 231 -13.23 -22.56 -0.45
N PRO A 232 -13.06 -23.86 -0.75
CA PRO A 232 -12.58 -24.43 -2.01
C PRO A 232 -13.62 -24.34 -3.13
N VAL A 233 -13.15 -24.26 -4.36
CA VAL A 233 -14.01 -24.49 -5.53
C VAL A 233 -14.18 -26.00 -5.64
N PRO A 234 -15.42 -26.55 -5.63
CA PRO A 234 -15.63 -27.97 -5.88
C PRO A 234 -15.05 -28.33 -7.26
N GLY A 235 -14.06 -29.21 -7.28
CA GLY A 235 -13.57 -29.74 -8.55
C GLY A 235 -14.67 -30.59 -9.21
N ASP A 236 -14.77 -30.52 -10.54
CA ASP A 236 -15.59 -31.44 -11.33
C ASP A 236 -15.03 -32.86 -11.22
N ARG A 237 -15.23 -33.51 -10.05
CA ARG A 237 -15.03 -34.95 -9.88
C ARG A 237 -16.34 -35.66 -10.13
N CYS A 238 -16.84 -35.60 -11.33
CA CYS A 238 -17.91 -36.46 -11.80
C CYS A 238 -17.53 -37.09 -13.12
N GLN A 239 -16.45 -37.90 -13.11
CA GLN A 239 -16.18 -38.90 -14.14
C GLN A 239 -15.16 -39.93 -13.64
N MET A 240 -15.54 -40.78 -12.69
CA MET A 240 -14.88 -42.08 -12.47
C MET A 240 -15.83 -42.99 -11.76
N SER A 241 -16.68 -43.69 -12.49
CA SER A 241 -17.13 -45.06 -12.17
C SER A 241 -18.22 -45.48 -13.13
N GLU A 242 -17.88 -45.69 -14.38
CA GLU A 242 -18.60 -46.64 -15.23
C GLU A 242 -17.56 -47.34 -16.09
N ASP A 243 -16.90 -48.32 -15.53
CA ASP A 243 -16.31 -49.46 -16.21
C ASP A 243 -15.87 -50.48 -15.14
N ARG A 244 -16.83 -51.24 -14.65
CA ARG A 244 -16.67 -52.60 -14.16
C ARG A 244 -17.93 -53.37 -14.54
N GLY A 245 -17.91 -53.85 -15.75
CA GLY A 245 -18.71 -54.98 -16.22
C GLY A 245 -17.76 -56.10 -16.54
#